data_41e87d604a19ef6ba59e5635195f2967
#
_entry.id   41e87d604a19ef6ba59e5635195f2967
#
_cell.length_a   1.000
_cell.length_b   1.000
_cell.length_c   1.000
_cell.angle_alpha   90.00
_cell.angle_beta   90.00
_cell.angle_gamma   90.00
#
_symmetry.space_group_name_H-M   'P 1'
#
loop_
_entity.id
_entity.type
_entity.pdbx_description
1 polymer ?
#
loop_
_entity_poly.entity_id
_entity_poly.type
_entity_poly.pdbx_seq_one_letter_code
_entity_poly.pdbx_strand_id
1 'polypeptide(L)'
;MNENILVIEDEPDIRKNLEYNLGREGFKVSSVGSLHDAHQKINNNNFALILLDLMLPDGSGLDLCKKVKGNIKTEAIPIIILTAKDDEVDKLVGFELGADDYVTKPFSVKELILRIKAVI
;
A
#
# COMPACT_ATOMS: atom_id res chain seq x y z
N MET A 1 -18.08 8.46 -1.25
CA MET A 1 -17.70 8.03 0.09
C MET A 1 -16.21 8.25 0.31
N ASN A 2 -15.86 8.64 1.53
CA ASN A 2 -14.49 8.97 1.87
C ASN A 2 -13.77 7.76 2.45
N GLU A 3 -13.27 6.92 1.57
CA GLU A 3 -12.54 5.74 2.01
C GLU A 3 -11.12 6.11 2.37
N ASN A 4 -10.60 5.52 3.44
CA ASN A 4 -9.26 5.77 3.94
C ASN A 4 -8.24 4.87 3.24
N ILE A 5 -7.20 5.48 2.69
CA ILE A 5 -6.08 4.76 2.08
C ILE A 5 -4.82 5.05 2.89
N LEU A 6 -4.08 4.01 3.21
CA LEU A 6 -2.77 4.14 3.84
C LEU A 6 -1.69 3.95 2.77
N VAL A 7 -0.83 4.95 2.61
CA VAL A 7 0.32 4.89 1.70
C VAL A 7 1.57 4.67 2.54
N ILE A 8 2.29 3.59 2.26
CA ILE A 8 3.54 3.25 2.95
C ILE A 8 4.67 3.33 1.93
N GLU A 9 5.41 4.43 1.96
CA GLU A 9 6.42 4.78 0.97
C GLU A 9 7.46 5.70 1.61
N ASP A 10 8.74 5.36 1.54
CA ASP A 10 9.78 6.16 2.16
C ASP A 10 10.17 7.43 1.39
N GLU A 11 9.92 7.49 0.09
CA GLU A 11 10.22 8.68 -0.71
C GLU A 11 9.18 9.78 -0.51
N PRO A 12 9.55 10.93 0.07
CA PRO A 12 8.57 12.00 0.36
C PRO A 12 7.85 12.54 -0.88
N ASP A 13 8.56 12.64 -2.01
CA ASP A 13 7.97 13.18 -3.23
C ASP A 13 6.86 12.27 -3.76
N ILE A 14 7.06 10.95 -3.68
CA ILE A 14 6.05 9.99 -4.10
C ILE A 14 4.86 10.03 -3.14
N ARG A 15 5.11 10.09 -1.83
CA ARG A 15 4.03 10.21 -0.85
C ARG A 15 3.15 11.43 -1.12
N LYS A 16 3.78 12.59 -1.32
CA LYS A 16 3.06 13.85 -1.58
C LYS A 16 2.25 13.78 -2.86
N ASN A 17 2.83 13.21 -3.91
CA ASN A 17 2.16 13.04 -5.19
C ASN A 17 0.91 12.18 -5.03
N LEU A 18 1.03 11.04 -4.34
CA LEU A 18 -0.08 10.14 -4.11
C LEU A 18 -1.15 10.76 -3.21
N GLU A 19 -0.75 11.44 -2.12
CA GLU A 19 -1.70 12.14 -1.26
C GLU A 19 -2.52 13.15 -2.05
N TYR A 20 -1.88 13.94 -2.90
CA TYR A 20 -2.55 14.95 -3.71
C TYR A 20 -3.54 14.32 -4.70
N ASN A 21 -3.06 13.36 -5.48
CA ASN A 21 -3.88 12.77 -6.55
C ASN A 21 -5.02 11.90 -6.01
N LEU A 22 -4.77 11.13 -4.96
CA LEU A 22 -5.81 10.32 -4.35
C LEU A 22 -6.82 11.19 -3.61
N GLY A 23 -6.34 12.26 -2.98
CA GLY A 23 -7.23 13.23 -2.33
C GLY A 23 -8.19 13.87 -3.32
N ARG A 24 -7.73 14.17 -4.53
CA ARG A 24 -8.58 14.73 -5.59
C ARG A 24 -9.67 13.77 -6.04
N GLU A 25 -9.42 12.47 -5.90
CA GLU A 25 -10.42 11.45 -6.23
C GLU A 25 -11.43 11.20 -5.10
N GLY A 26 -11.32 11.92 -4.01
CA GLY A 26 -12.24 11.82 -2.88
C GLY A 26 -11.80 10.88 -1.77
N PHE A 27 -10.61 10.30 -1.86
CA PHE A 27 -10.10 9.43 -0.81
C PHE A 27 -9.49 10.25 0.33
N LYS A 28 -9.61 9.72 1.54
CA LYS A 28 -8.82 10.21 2.67
C LYS A 28 -7.50 9.45 2.66
N VAL A 29 -6.39 10.16 2.77
CA VAL A 29 -5.08 9.53 2.66
C VAL A 29 -4.26 9.81 3.91
N SER A 30 -3.72 8.74 4.49
CA SER A 30 -2.66 8.81 5.48
C SER A 30 -1.39 8.25 4.84
N SER A 31 -0.24 8.85 5.12
CA SER A 31 1.01 8.32 4.58
C SER A 31 2.08 8.23 5.65
N VAL A 32 2.90 7.21 5.52
CA VAL A 32 4.04 6.95 6.43
C VAL A 32 5.23 6.49 5.61
N GLY A 33 6.42 6.61 6.20
CA GLY A 33 7.66 6.30 5.50
C GLY A 33 8.40 5.08 6.04
N SER A 34 7.82 4.34 6.98
CA SER A 34 8.51 3.21 7.62
C SER A 34 7.51 2.14 8.05
N LEU A 35 8.03 0.93 8.29
CA LEU A 35 7.21 -0.17 8.83
C LEU A 35 6.73 0.15 10.24
N HIS A 36 7.58 0.76 11.06
CA HIS A 36 7.22 1.12 12.42
C HIS A 36 5.97 2.02 12.44
N ASP A 37 6.00 3.08 11.65
CA ASP A 37 4.88 4.02 11.59
C ASP A 37 3.65 3.38 10.95
N ALA A 38 3.86 2.49 9.98
CA ALA A 38 2.77 1.75 9.35
C ALA A 38 2.02 0.88 10.36
N HIS A 39 2.74 0.16 11.20
CA HIS A 39 2.11 -0.68 12.25
C HIS A 39 1.27 0.14 13.20
N GLN A 40 1.77 1.31 13.62
CA GLN A 40 1.02 2.20 14.51
C GLN A 40 -0.27 2.69 13.86
N LYS A 41 -0.20 3.07 12.57
CA LYS A 41 -1.38 3.54 11.84
C LYS A 41 -2.42 2.43 11.70
N ILE A 42 -1.99 1.24 11.33
CA ILE A 42 -2.90 0.10 11.12
C ILE A 42 -3.56 -0.32 12.43
N ASN A 43 -2.83 -0.28 13.55
CA ASN A 43 -3.39 -0.65 14.84
C ASN A 43 -4.43 0.33 15.36
N ASN A 44 -4.35 1.59 14.96
CA ASN A 44 -5.18 2.67 15.52
C ASN A 44 -6.28 3.15 14.58
N ASN A 45 -6.33 2.67 13.33
CA ASN A 45 -7.27 3.17 12.34
C ASN A 45 -7.78 2.05 11.45
N ASN A 46 -8.90 2.29 10.79
CA ASN A 46 -9.43 1.39 9.77
C ASN A 46 -9.11 1.94 8.39
N PHE A 47 -8.58 1.09 7.52
CA PHE A 47 -8.25 1.47 6.15
C PHE A 47 -9.03 0.62 5.15
N ALA A 48 -9.41 1.25 4.04
CA ALA A 48 -10.08 0.56 2.94
C ALA A 48 -9.08 -0.09 1.99
N LEU A 49 -7.82 0.39 2.01
CA LEU A 49 -6.77 -0.12 1.14
C LEU A 49 -5.41 0.34 1.66
N ILE A 50 -4.39 -0.49 1.44
CA ILE A 50 -2.99 -0.17 1.73
C ILE A 50 -2.20 -0.21 0.43
N LEU A 51 -1.49 0.91 0.13
CA LEU A 51 -0.46 0.96 -0.90
C LEU A 51 0.87 0.76 -0.21
N LEU A 52 1.62 -0.24 -0.61
CA LEU A 52 2.79 -0.70 0.13
C LEU A 52 4.01 -0.82 -0.75
N ASP A 53 5.08 -0.07 -0.45
CA ASP A 53 6.39 -0.31 -1.03
C ASP A 53 7.07 -1.46 -0.29
N LEU A 54 7.79 -2.29 -1.01
CA LEU A 54 8.52 -3.41 -0.43
C LEU A 54 9.84 -2.99 0.19
N MET A 55 10.46 -1.92 -0.33
CA MET A 55 11.77 -1.48 0.12
C MET A 55 11.65 -0.29 1.05
N LEU A 56 11.62 -0.56 2.34
CA LEU A 56 11.49 0.46 3.38
C LEU A 56 12.77 0.52 4.21
N PRO A 57 13.06 1.67 4.88
CA PRO A 57 14.33 1.81 5.60
C PRO A 57 14.50 0.83 6.77
N ASP A 58 13.40 0.36 7.35
CA ASP A 58 13.43 -0.53 8.51
C ASP A 58 12.94 -1.95 8.21
N GLY A 59 12.90 -2.34 6.94
CA GLY A 59 12.61 -3.73 6.58
C GLY A 59 11.85 -3.91 5.27
N SER A 60 11.39 -5.14 5.04
CA SER A 60 10.64 -5.49 3.85
C SER A 60 9.14 -5.31 4.04
N GLY A 61 8.49 -4.70 3.06
CA GLY A 61 7.03 -4.60 3.04
C GLY A 61 6.34 -5.95 2.96
N LEU A 62 7.03 -7.00 2.49
CA LEU A 62 6.45 -8.35 2.48
C LEU A 62 6.12 -8.85 3.89
N ASP A 63 6.94 -8.47 4.88
CA ASP A 63 6.68 -8.84 6.27
C ASP A 63 5.39 -8.18 6.78
N LEU A 64 5.17 -6.93 6.39
CA LEU A 64 3.93 -6.23 6.75
C LEU A 64 2.72 -6.87 6.07
N CYS A 65 2.84 -7.21 4.79
CA CYS A 65 1.78 -7.89 4.06
C CYS A 65 1.38 -9.19 4.76
N LYS A 66 2.37 -9.99 5.15
CA LYS A 66 2.14 -11.22 5.88
C LYS A 66 1.40 -10.99 7.20
N LYS A 67 1.80 -9.98 7.96
CA LYS A 67 1.15 -9.66 9.24
C LYS A 67 -0.28 -9.18 9.07
N VAL A 68 -0.51 -8.31 8.08
CA VAL A 68 -1.86 -7.78 7.81
C VAL A 68 -2.79 -8.90 7.39
N LYS A 69 -2.36 -9.74 6.46
CA LYS A 69 -3.19 -10.84 5.94
C LYS A 69 -3.30 -12.00 6.91
N GLY A 70 -2.40 -12.10 7.87
CA GLY A 70 -2.43 -13.14 8.89
C GLY A 70 -3.23 -12.79 10.14
N ASN A 71 -3.80 -11.60 10.21
CA ASN A 71 -4.57 -11.14 11.37
C ASN A 71 -6.03 -10.97 10.98
N ILE A 72 -6.91 -11.61 11.74
CA ILE A 72 -8.36 -11.58 11.46
C ILE A 72 -8.94 -10.17 11.42
N LYS A 73 -8.35 -9.23 12.17
CA LYS A 73 -8.82 -7.84 12.21
C LYS A 73 -8.49 -7.05 10.94
N THR A 74 -7.46 -7.48 10.21
CA THR A 74 -6.93 -6.72 9.06
C THR A 74 -6.89 -7.53 7.77
N GLU A 75 -7.15 -8.83 7.81
CA GLU A 75 -6.99 -9.70 6.64
C GLU A 75 -7.84 -9.30 5.44
N ALA A 76 -8.96 -8.62 5.68
CA ALA A 76 -9.85 -8.18 4.60
C ALA A 76 -9.38 -6.90 3.91
N ILE A 77 -8.36 -6.20 4.43
CA ILE A 77 -7.87 -4.97 3.83
C ILE A 77 -7.12 -5.30 2.54
N PRO A 78 -7.55 -4.78 1.39
CA PRO A 78 -6.80 -4.97 0.14
C PRO A 78 -5.43 -4.32 0.21
N ILE A 79 -4.42 -5.01 -0.35
CA ILE A 79 -3.05 -4.49 -0.42
C ILE A 79 -2.62 -4.46 -1.88
N ILE A 80 -2.18 -3.28 -2.33
CA ILE A 80 -1.51 -3.13 -3.62
C ILE A 80 -0.04 -2.83 -3.33
N ILE A 81 0.84 -3.69 -3.82
CA ILE A 81 2.27 -3.51 -3.69
C ILE A 81 2.74 -2.56 -4.79
N LEU A 82 3.45 -1.50 -4.41
CA LEU A 82 3.93 -0.46 -5.32
C LEU A 82 5.42 -0.25 -5.09
N THR A 83 6.25 -0.75 -5.99
CA THR A 83 7.70 -0.75 -5.77
C THR A 83 8.49 -0.69 -7.08
N ALA A 84 9.74 -0.21 -6.99
CA ALA A 84 10.69 -0.26 -8.10
C ALA A 84 11.20 -1.67 -8.36
N LYS A 85 10.96 -2.59 -7.43
CA LYS A 85 11.48 -3.95 -7.51
C LYS A 85 10.63 -4.80 -8.45
N ASP A 86 11.15 -5.09 -9.63
CA ASP A 86 10.48 -5.90 -10.63
C ASP A 86 11.08 -7.30 -10.67
N ASP A 87 10.96 -8.01 -9.56
CA ASP A 87 11.44 -9.37 -9.41
C ASP A 87 10.23 -10.31 -9.40
N GLU A 88 10.19 -11.24 -10.32
CA GLU A 88 9.07 -12.18 -10.42
C GLU A 88 8.90 -13.01 -9.15
N VAL A 89 9.99 -13.37 -8.49
CA VAL A 89 9.93 -14.11 -7.22
C VAL A 89 9.23 -13.28 -6.16
N ASP A 90 9.56 -12.00 -6.06
CA ASP A 90 8.91 -11.11 -5.10
C ASP A 90 7.43 -10.89 -5.41
N LYS A 91 7.08 -10.81 -6.69
CA LYS A 91 5.67 -10.74 -7.10
C LYS A 91 4.90 -11.98 -6.66
N LEU A 92 5.46 -13.15 -6.93
CA LEU A 92 4.83 -14.41 -6.55
C LEU A 92 4.67 -14.53 -5.04
N VAL A 93 5.71 -14.18 -4.27
CA VAL A 93 5.64 -14.19 -2.81
C VAL A 93 4.58 -13.20 -2.32
N GLY A 94 4.53 -12.00 -2.89
CA GLY A 94 3.52 -11.01 -2.53
C GLY A 94 2.10 -11.53 -2.72
N PHE A 95 1.83 -12.15 -3.87
CA PHE A 95 0.50 -12.72 -4.14
C PHE A 95 0.20 -13.91 -3.23
N GLU A 96 1.17 -14.77 -2.95
CA GLU A 96 1.00 -15.87 -2.00
C GLU A 96 0.65 -15.38 -0.59
N LEU A 97 1.21 -14.23 -0.20
CA LEU A 97 0.92 -13.61 1.09
C LEU A 97 -0.41 -12.86 1.12
N GLY A 98 -1.10 -12.79 -0.01
CA GLY A 98 -2.45 -12.22 -0.08
C GLY A 98 -2.55 -10.82 -0.67
N ALA A 99 -1.48 -10.31 -1.30
CA ALA A 99 -1.57 -9.03 -2.00
C ALA A 99 -2.57 -9.14 -3.17
N ASP A 100 -3.34 -8.08 -3.36
CA ASP A 100 -4.38 -8.04 -4.38
C ASP A 100 -3.87 -7.56 -5.74
N ASP A 101 -2.78 -6.79 -5.75
CA ASP A 101 -2.17 -6.32 -6.98
C ASP A 101 -0.71 -5.96 -6.73
N TYR A 102 0.06 -5.81 -7.82
CA TYR A 102 1.48 -5.49 -7.77
C TYR A 102 1.79 -4.54 -8.92
N VAL A 103 2.23 -3.33 -8.59
CA VAL A 103 2.50 -2.27 -9.57
C VAL A 103 3.96 -1.85 -9.48
N THR A 104 4.65 -1.85 -10.62
CA THR A 104 6.08 -1.52 -10.68
C THR A 104 6.27 -0.03 -10.98
N LYS A 105 7.21 0.61 -10.29
CA LYS A 105 7.62 1.98 -10.58
C LYS A 105 8.54 2.01 -11.82
N PRO A 106 8.51 3.03 -12.66
CA PRO A 106 7.58 4.16 -12.61
C PRO A 106 6.17 3.74 -13.03
N PHE A 107 5.18 4.33 -12.41
CA PHE A 107 3.79 3.97 -12.65
C PHE A 107 2.98 5.18 -13.15
N SER A 108 1.90 4.90 -13.85
CA SER A 108 0.91 5.92 -14.20
C SER A 108 -0.02 6.11 -13.02
N VAL A 109 -0.13 7.35 -12.52
CA VAL A 109 -1.05 7.68 -11.44
C VAL A 109 -2.48 7.35 -11.84
N LYS A 110 -2.85 7.65 -13.08
CA LYS A 110 -4.20 7.36 -13.60
C LYS A 110 -4.49 5.87 -13.58
N GLU A 111 -3.54 5.05 -14.02
CA GLU A 111 -3.69 3.59 -13.99
C GLU A 111 -3.79 3.09 -12.55
N LEU A 112 -2.95 3.61 -11.65
CA LEU A 112 -2.98 3.22 -10.25
C LEU A 112 -4.35 3.51 -9.63
N ILE A 113 -4.92 4.68 -9.91
CA ILE A 113 -6.25 5.04 -9.40
C ILE A 113 -7.32 4.06 -9.90
N LEU A 114 -7.25 3.66 -11.17
CA LEU A 114 -8.18 2.66 -11.71
C LEU A 114 -8.04 1.31 -11.03
N ARG A 115 -6.80 0.89 -10.74
CA ARG A 115 -6.55 -0.36 -10.00
C ARG A 115 -7.08 -0.29 -8.58
N ILE A 116 -6.89 0.83 -7.90
CA ILE A 116 -7.44 1.05 -6.56
C ILE A 116 -8.96 0.91 -6.57
N LYS A 117 -9.63 1.57 -7.51
CA LYS A 117 -11.08 1.53 -7.62
C LYS A 117 -11.61 0.14 -7.94
N ALA A 118 -10.84 -0.66 -8.67
CA ALA A 118 -11.23 -2.02 -9.01
C ALA A 118 -11.14 -2.96 -7.81
N VAL A 119 -10.27 -2.66 -6.85
CA VAL A 119 -10.00 -3.53 -5.69
C VAL A 119 -10.88 -3.17 -4.49
N ILE A 120 -11.20 -1.91 -4.34
CA ILE A 120 -12.07 -1.44 -3.23
C ILE A 120 -13.55 -1.89 -3.45
#